data_f6a1767304dabfbe0266e2ba9edf3cd9
#
_entry.id   f6a1767304dabfbe0266e2ba9edf3cd9
#
_cell.length_a   1.000
_cell.length_b   1.000
_cell.length_c   1.000
_cell.angle_alpha   90.00
_cell.angle_beta   90.00
_cell.angle_gamma   90.00
#
_symmetry.space_group_name_H-M   'P 1'
#
loop_
_entity.id
_entity.type
_entity.pdbx_description
1 polymer ?
#
loop_
_entity_poly.entity_id
_entity_poly.type
_entity_poly.pdbx_seq_one_letter_code
_entity_poly.pdbx_strand_id
1 'polypeptide(L)'
;PRPHAPHILGAAAPKGHRPPVVFDPPVPAFLRDEPLRIRAWSKALRREMRRCSAAGLPWQDSFDALRDAVFKIWPQLPVEEKNRFLRRLRVYYDAHRFRCPPMNDAGVRRAESSGRVRFAAATLLAVHPSAPDGGIRVEMKDTRSGEPAVRHFDWVVNCTGLDPGAGWRFNPFLNALADHGWLRLDPTGIGLHVGSHCEALDAAGNPQPTLRAIGPPTAGVFGDPLGVPFISGQIRRILPDV
;
A
#
# COMPACT_ATOMS: atom_id res chain seq x y z
N PRO A 1 -1.12 27.30 -8.60
CA PRO A 1 -0.49 26.48 -9.59
C PRO A 1 0.94 26.20 -9.15
N ARG A 2 1.24 24.97 -8.73
CA ARG A 2 2.63 24.57 -8.57
C ARG A 2 3.22 24.46 -9.96
N PRO A 3 4.40 25.04 -10.24
CA PRO A 3 5.07 24.81 -11.51
C PRO A 3 5.30 23.31 -11.67
N HIS A 4 4.93 22.76 -12.81
CA HIS A 4 5.30 21.42 -13.19
C HIS A 4 6.81 21.28 -13.07
N ALA A 5 7.28 20.28 -12.32
CA ALA A 5 8.68 19.91 -12.36
C ALA A 5 9.03 19.61 -13.83
N PRO A 6 10.10 20.18 -14.38
CA PRO A 6 10.49 19.91 -15.75
C PRO A 6 10.72 18.42 -15.90
N HIS A 7 10.13 17.80 -16.92
CA HIS A 7 10.44 16.44 -17.30
C HIS A 7 11.92 16.37 -17.67
N ILE A 8 12.74 15.83 -16.78
CA ILE A 8 14.15 15.57 -17.05
C ILE A 8 14.23 14.24 -17.82
N LEU A 9 13.71 14.22 -19.03
CA LEU A 9 14.05 13.21 -20.01
C LEU A 9 15.09 13.85 -20.94
N GLY A 10 16.38 13.53 -20.72
CA GLY A 10 17.45 13.86 -21.63
C GLY A 10 18.57 14.79 -21.15
N ALA A 11 18.64 15.10 -19.87
CA ALA A 11 19.85 15.74 -19.35
C ALA A 11 20.96 14.67 -19.24
N ALA A 12 22.03 14.84 -20.02
CA ALA A 12 23.25 14.06 -19.82
C ALA A 12 23.66 14.15 -18.35
N ALA A 13 23.94 13.00 -17.75
CA ALA A 13 24.37 12.96 -16.35
C ALA A 13 25.56 13.91 -16.17
N PRO A 14 25.51 14.82 -15.18
CA PRO A 14 26.63 15.70 -14.92
C PRO A 14 27.86 14.84 -14.65
N LYS A 15 28.96 15.13 -15.33
CA LYS A 15 30.27 14.51 -15.10
C LYS A 15 30.74 14.90 -13.69
N GLY A 16 30.35 14.16 -12.72
CA GLY A 16 30.71 14.28 -11.32
C GLY A 16 29.87 13.25 -10.54
N HIS A 17 30.50 12.23 -10.03
CA HIS A 17 29.85 11.24 -9.15
C HIS A 17 29.40 11.97 -7.87
N ARG A 18 28.17 12.45 -7.84
CA ARG A 18 27.50 12.68 -6.56
C ARG A 18 27.22 11.30 -5.97
N PRO A 19 27.67 11.04 -4.74
CA PRO A 19 27.29 9.79 -4.09
C PRO A 19 25.76 9.66 -4.14
N PRO A 20 25.22 8.49 -4.44
CA PRO A 20 23.79 8.30 -4.55
C PRO A 20 23.13 8.69 -3.23
N VAL A 21 22.12 9.55 -3.29
CA VAL A 21 21.32 9.93 -2.11
C VAL A 21 20.61 8.68 -1.63
N VAL A 22 21.06 8.14 -0.50
CA VAL A 22 20.42 7.00 0.15
C VAL A 22 19.13 7.50 0.79
N PHE A 23 17.98 7.00 0.35
CA PHE A 23 16.73 7.22 1.03
C PHE A 23 16.73 6.39 2.32
N ASP A 24 17.09 7.02 3.42
CA ASP A 24 17.16 6.42 4.75
C ASP A 24 16.50 7.33 5.79
N PRO A 25 15.18 7.53 5.73
CA PRO A 25 14.48 8.42 6.63
C PRO A 25 14.58 7.96 8.09
N PRO A 26 14.73 8.88 9.05
CA PRO A 26 14.80 8.53 10.47
C PRO A 26 13.43 8.02 10.95
N VAL A 27 13.46 7.19 12.00
CA VAL A 27 12.23 6.87 12.74
C VAL A 27 11.70 8.15 13.37
N PRO A 28 10.43 8.53 13.16
CA PRO A 28 9.84 9.75 13.70
C PRO A 28 9.96 9.80 15.24
N ALA A 29 10.25 10.98 15.78
CA ALA A 29 10.45 11.15 17.22
C ALA A 29 9.27 10.65 18.05
N PHE A 30 8.04 10.84 17.56
CA PHE A 30 6.83 10.40 18.25
C PHE A 30 6.64 8.86 18.30
N LEU A 31 7.50 8.08 17.65
CA LEU A 31 7.48 6.61 17.68
C LEU A 31 8.67 5.97 18.39
N ARG A 32 9.74 6.71 18.65
CA ARG A 32 11.02 6.13 19.10
C ARG A 32 10.90 5.33 20.40
N ASP A 33 10.10 5.83 21.34
CA ASP A 33 9.95 5.22 22.67
C ASP A 33 8.63 4.44 22.81
N GLU A 34 7.88 4.31 21.73
CA GLU A 34 6.63 3.57 21.74
C GLU A 34 6.88 2.06 21.60
N PRO A 35 6.17 1.21 22.33
CA PRO A 35 6.32 -0.22 22.20
C PRO A 35 5.93 -0.69 20.81
N LEU A 36 6.48 -1.84 20.35
CA LEU A 36 6.20 -2.46 19.05
C LEU A 36 4.77 -3.02 18.97
N ARG A 37 3.80 -2.13 19.12
CA ARG A 37 2.36 -2.42 19.11
C ARG A 37 1.62 -1.40 18.25
N ILE A 38 0.85 -1.89 17.31
CA ILE A 38 0.07 -1.05 16.39
C ILE A 38 -0.88 -0.09 17.12
N ARG A 39 -1.45 -0.51 18.24
CA ARG A 39 -2.30 0.37 19.06
C ARG A 39 -1.52 1.55 19.65
N ALA A 40 -0.31 1.31 20.11
CA ALA A 40 0.56 2.38 20.67
C ALA A 40 0.94 3.36 19.55
N TRP A 41 1.42 2.86 18.43
CA TRP A 41 1.78 3.69 17.28
C TRP A 41 0.61 4.50 16.72
N SER A 42 -0.58 3.91 16.65
CA SER A 42 -1.79 4.63 16.22
C SER A 42 -2.18 5.76 17.19
N LYS A 43 -1.96 5.57 18.50
CA LYS A 43 -2.19 6.62 19.51
C LYS A 43 -1.15 7.73 19.38
N ALA A 44 0.12 7.37 19.24
CA ALA A 44 1.21 8.33 19.09
C ALA A 44 1.03 9.19 17.83
N LEU A 45 0.74 8.56 16.68
CA LEU A 45 0.47 9.29 15.45
C LEU A 45 -0.73 10.25 15.59
N ARG A 46 -1.85 9.81 16.17
CA ARG A 46 -3.01 10.69 16.38
C ARG A 46 -2.72 11.84 17.32
N ARG A 47 -1.92 11.62 18.36
CA ARG A 47 -1.46 12.69 19.29
C ARG A 47 -0.64 13.70 18.52
N GLU A 48 0.31 13.24 17.70
CA GLU A 48 1.16 14.11 16.90
C GLU A 48 0.38 14.90 15.85
N MET A 49 -0.53 14.27 15.13
CA MET A 49 -1.41 14.95 14.18
C MET A 49 -2.26 16.04 14.82
N ARG A 50 -2.78 15.81 16.05
CA ARG A 50 -3.51 16.84 16.81
C ARG A 50 -2.59 17.97 17.25
N ARG A 51 -1.37 17.66 17.67
CA ARG A 51 -0.37 18.67 18.03
C ARG A 51 -0.05 19.58 16.84
N CYS A 52 0.19 19.00 15.67
CA CYS A 52 0.41 19.74 14.43
C CYS A 52 -0.78 20.62 14.08
N SER A 53 -2.00 20.07 14.12
CA SER A 53 -3.21 20.84 13.83
C SER A 53 -3.43 22.00 14.79
N ALA A 54 -3.16 21.81 16.08
CA ALA A 54 -3.24 22.87 17.10
C ALA A 54 -2.19 23.98 16.89
N ALA A 55 -1.05 23.65 16.30
CA ALA A 55 0.01 24.59 15.93
C ALA A 55 -0.17 25.21 14.52
N GLY A 56 -1.29 24.97 13.86
CA GLY A 56 -1.52 25.42 12.48
C GLY A 56 -0.64 24.72 11.42
N LEU A 57 0.00 23.61 11.78
CA LEU A 57 0.85 22.83 10.88
C LEU A 57 0.05 21.73 10.17
N PRO A 58 0.43 21.34 8.95
CA PRO A 58 -0.26 20.29 8.22
C PRO A 58 -0.02 18.92 8.91
N TRP A 59 -1.09 18.22 9.20
CA TRP A 59 -1.03 16.85 9.76
C TRP A 59 -0.36 15.86 8.82
N GLN A 60 -0.37 16.17 7.53
CA GLN A 60 0.19 15.35 6.46
C GLN A 60 1.66 15.04 6.68
N ASP A 61 2.42 16.00 7.22
CA ASP A 61 3.86 15.86 7.46
C ASP A 61 4.14 14.74 8.47
N SER A 62 3.29 14.64 9.53
CA SER A 62 3.42 13.56 10.52
C SER A 62 3.14 12.18 9.91
N PHE A 63 2.14 12.11 9.02
CA PHE A 63 1.81 10.87 8.34
C PHE A 63 2.87 10.47 7.30
N ASP A 64 3.41 11.44 6.58
CA ASP A 64 4.47 11.22 5.59
C ASP A 64 5.76 10.76 6.28
N ALA A 65 6.12 11.32 7.43
CA ALA A 65 7.23 10.86 8.22
C ALA A 65 7.07 9.40 8.69
N LEU A 66 5.85 9.01 9.10
CA LEU A 66 5.55 7.60 9.41
C LEU A 66 5.72 6.71 8.18
N ARG A 67 5.12 7.10 7.04
CA ARG A 67 5.18 6.35 5.80
C ARG A 67 6.62 6.12 5.32
N ASP A 68 7.43 7.17 5.38
CA ASP A 68 8.81 7.11 4.94
C ASP A 68 9.65 6.19 5.83
N ALA A 69 9.32 6.10 7.13
CA ALA A 69 9.99 5.20 8.06
C ALA A 69 9.49 3.74 8.03
N VAL A 70 8.45 3.42 7.26
CA VAL A 70 7.81 2.08 7.23
C VAL A 70 8.83 0.97 7.01
N PHE A 71 9.81 1.14 6.12
CA PHE A 71 10.86 0.15 5.86
C PHE A 71 11.72 -0.20 7.08
N LYS A 72 11.82 0.72 8.04
CA LYS A 72 12.57 0.50 9.29
C LYS A 72 11.70 -0.09 10.39
N ILE A 73 10.48 0.38 10.49
CA ILE A 73 9.63 0.05 11.64
C ILE A 73 8.75 -1.18 11.41
N TRP A 74 8.26 -1.40 10.19
CA TRP A 74 7.40 -2.55 9.89
C TRP A 74 8.08 -3.91 10.09
N PRO A 75 9.35 -4.13 9.65
CA PRO A 75 10.02 -5.40 9.89
C PRO A 75 10.16 -5.76 11.38
N GLN A 76 10.21 -4.77 12.26
CA GLN A 76 10.35 -4.97 13.70
C GLN A 76 9.06 -5.43 14.39
N LEU A 77 7.89 -5.21 13.75
CA LEU A 77 6.61 -5.60 14.33
C LEU A 77 6.47 -7.12 14.39
N PRO A 78 5.99 -7.66 15.51
CA PRO A 78 5.52 -9.04 15.58
C PRO A 78 4.44 -9.32 14.53
N VAL A 79 4.37 -10.56 14.05
CA VAL A 79 3.41 -10.98 13.00
C VAL A 79 1.96 -10.73 13.45
N GLU A 80 1.66 -10.92 14.73
CA GLU A 80 0.34 -10.67 15.31
C GLU A 80 -0.07 -9.20 15.21
N GLU A 81 0.88 -8.29 15.39
CA GLU A 81 0.64 -6.84 15.28
C GLU A 81 0.51 -6.42 13.80
N LYS A 82 1.32 -7.00 12.90
CA LYS A 82 1.14 -6.84 11.44
C LYS A 82 -0.25 -7.30 11.02
N ASN A 83 -0.67 -8.49 11.43
CA ASN A 83 -1.99 -9.03 11.14
C ASN A 83 -3.13 -8.19 11.75
N ARG A 84 -2.92 -7.61 12.94
CA ARG A 84 -3.88 -6.68 13.55
C ARG A 84 -4.02 -5.40 12.73
N PHE A 85 -2.92 -4.85 12.24
CA PHE A 85 -2.93 -3.71 11.34
C PHE A 85 -3.69 -4.03 10.05
N LEU A 86 -3.36 -5.12 9.38
CA LEU A 86 -3.98 -5.52 8.12
C LEU A 86 -5.49 -5.67 8.22
N ARG A 87 -5.97 -6.29 9.31
CA ARG A 87 -7.41 -6.51 9.52
C ARG A 87 -8.18 -5.28 9.96
N ARG A 88 -7.56 -4.32 10.66
CA ARG A 88 -8.31 -3.27 11.38
C ARG A 88 -7.93 -1.85 11.00
N LEU A 89 -6.70 -1.62 10.57
CA LEU A 89 -6.18 -0.27 10.39
C LEU A 89 -5.73 0.04 8.96
N ARG A 90 -5.54 -0.96 8.12
CA ARG A 90 -5.06 -0.78 6.75
C ARG A 90 -5.93 0.19 5.96
N VAL A 91 -7.24 0.07 6.04
CA VAL A 91 -8.17 0.95 5.33
C VAL A 91 -7.99 2.43 5.72
N TYR A 92 -7.72 2.70 7.00
CA TYR A 92 -7.43 4.06 7.47
C TYR A 92 -6.06 4.55 7.00
N TYR A 93 -5.06 3.67 7.04
CA TYR A 93 -3.74 3.98 6.51
C TYR A 93 -3.81 4.33 5.02
N ASP A 94 -4.46 3.49 4.23
CA ASP A 94 -4.61 3.69 2.78
C ASP A 94 -5.35 4.99 2.46
N ALA A 95 -6.40 5.33 3.19
CA ALA A 95 -7.14 6.58 3.03
C ALA A 95 -6.28 7.83 3.29
N HIS A 96 -5.32 7.76 4.22
CA HIS A 96 -4.41 8.87 4.50
C HIS A 96 -3.21 8.88 3.55
N ARG A 97 -2.83 7.73 3.02
CA ARG A 97 -1.70 7.57 2.10
C ARG A 97 -2.05 7.96 0.67
N PHE A 98 -3.16 7.48 0.16
CA PHE A 98 -3.62 7.72 -1.21
C PHE A 98 -4.49 8.96 -1.29
N ARG A 99 -3.87 10.10 -1.10
CA ARG A 99 -4.56 11.39 -1.06
C ARG A 99 -4.92 11.89 -2.46
N CYS A 100 -6.12 12.40 -2.58
CA CYS A 100 -6.61 13.05 -3.79
C CYS A 100 -6.05 14.49 -3.88
N PRO A 101 -5.64 14.98 -5.05
CA PRO A 101 -5.32 16.39 -5.26
C PRO A 101 -6.52 17.30 -4.94
N PRO A 102 -6.31 18.49 -4.35
CA PRO A 102 -7.41 19.37 -3.93
C PRO A 102 -8.41 19.72 -5.04
N MET A 103 -7.92 19.89 -6.28
CA MET A 103 -8.80 20.18 -7.43
C MET A 103 -9.75 19.01 -7.75
N ASN A 104 -9.27 17.77 -7.61
CA ASN A 104 -10.08 16.59 -7.86
C ASN A 104 -11.10 16.41 -6.73
N ASP A 105 -10.70 16.60 -5.47
CA ASP A 105 -11.61 16.58 -4.31
C ASP A 105 -12.73 17.61 -4.47
N ALA A 106 -12.41 18.84 -4.85
CA ALA A 106 -13.41 19.88 -5.14
C ALA A 106 -14.35 19.48 -6.28
N GLY A 107 -13.86 18.80 -7.31
CA GLY A 107 -14.66 18.26 -8.41
C GLY A 107 -15.66 17.20 -7.94
N VAL A 108 -15.18 16.24 -7.14
CA VAL A 108 -16.00 15.18 -6.55
C VAL A 108 -17.06 15.76 -5.63
N ARG A 109 -16.72 16.70 -4.74
CA ARG A 109 -17.69 17.35 -3.83
C ARG A 109 -18.78 18.11 -4.60
N ARG A 110 -18.44 18.80 -5.69
CA ARG A 110 -19.44 19.44 -6.56
C ARG A 110 -20.37 18.43 -7.22
N ALA A 111 -19.83 17.29 -7.66
CA ALA A 111 -20.63 16.24 -8.27
C ALA A 111 -21.53 15.56 -7.24
N GLU A 112 -21.08 15.38 -6.00
CA GLU A 112 -21.87 14.87 -4.90
C GLU A 112 -23.00 15.83 -4.51
N SER A 113 -22.69 17.11 -4.31
CA SER A 113 -23.69 18.14 -3.96
C SER A 113 -24.75 18.35 -5.04
N SER A 114 -24.44 18.11 -6.31
CA SER A 114 -25.40 18.15 -7.42
C SER A 114 -26.12 16.81 -7.66
N GLY A 115 -25.89 15.78 -6.84
CA GLY A 115 -26.52 14.46 -6.96
C GLY A 115 -25.99 13.61 -8.12
N ARG A 116 -24.98 14.06 -8.86
CA ARG A 116 -24.35 13.29 -9.94
C ARG A 116 -23.45 12.16 -9.45
N VAL A 117 -22.93 12.27 -8.23
CA VAL A 117 -22.15 11.21 -7.56
C VAL A 117 -22.85 10.86 -6.26
N ARG A 118 -22.93 9.56 -5.99
CA ARG A 118 -23.42 9.04 -4.70
C ARG A 118 -22.43 8.04 -4.14
N PHE A 119 -22.07 8.21 -2.88
CA PHE A 119 -21.30 7.24 -2.12
C PHE A 119 -22.25 6.32 -1.36
N ALA A 120 -22.05 5.02 -1.49
CA ALA A 120 -22.82 4.03 -0.76
C ALA A 120 -21.87 3.01 -0.11
N ALA A 121 -22.17 2.65 1.14
CA ALA A 121 -21.49 1.58 1.83
C ALA A 121 -22.25 0.27 1.56
N ALA A 122 -21.72 -0.56 0.65
CA ALA A 122 -22.37 -1.81 0.27
C ALA A 122 -21.35 -2.92 0.07
N THR A 123 -21.77 -4.16 0.33
CA THR A 123 -21.05 -5.36 -0.05
C THR A 123 -21.51 -5.76 -1.44
N LEU A 124 -20.59 -5.86 -2.40
CA LEU A 124 -20.87 -6.39 -3.71
C LEU A 124 -21.03 -7.91 -3.62
N LEU A 125 -22.16 -8.43 -4.10
CA LEU A 125 -22.47 -9.86 -4.08
C LEU A 125 -22.21 -10.52 -5.43
N ALA A 126 -22.72 -9.91 -6.51
CA ALA A 126 -22.54 -10.43 -7.85
C ALA A 126 -22.59 -9.31 -8.89
N VAL A 127 -21.92 -9.53 -10.01
CA VAL A 127 -21.97 -8.67 -11.20
C VAL A 127 -22.31 -9.56 -12.37
N HIS A 128 -23.40 -9.27 -13.05
CA HIS A 128 -23.90 -10.01 -14.21
C HIS A 128 -23.75 -9.12 -15.45
N PRO A 129 -22.74 -9.35 -16.29
CA PRO A 129 -22.67 -8.71 -17.61
C PRO A 129 -23.81 -9.27 -18.47
N SER A 130 -24.50 -8.44 -19.20
CA SER A 130 -25.62 -8.81 -20.07
C SER A 130 -26.97 -9.03 -19.36
N ALA A 131 -27.57 -7.94 -18.91
CA ALA A 131 -29.02 -7.93 -18.68
C ALA A 131 -29.76 -7.97 -20.02
N PRO A 132 -30.96 -8.56 -20.09
CA PRO A 132 -31.74 -8.65 -21.34
C PRO A 132 -32.06 -7.30 -22.01
N ASP A 133 -32.03 -6.24 -21.23
CA ASP A 133 -32.28 -4.84 -21.60
C ASP A 133 -30.99 -4.05 -21.93
N GLY A 134 -29.84 -4.74 -21.95
CA GLY A 134 -28.53 -4.14 -22.03
C GLY A 134 -28.04 -3.61 -20.67
N GLY A 135 -26.72 -3.44 -20.54
CA GLY A 135 -26.10 -2.98 -19.30
C GLY A 135 -25.66 -4.09 -18.36
N ILE A 136 -25.27 -3.70 -17.14
CA ILE A 136 -24.68 -4.59 -16.15
C ILE A 136 -25.55 -4.61 -14.90
N ARG A 137 -26.08 -5.78 -14.56
CA ARG A 137 -26.85 -5.98 -13.33
C ARG A 137 -25.90 -6.25 -12.16
N VAL A 138 -26.03 -5.47 -11.10
CA VAL A 138 -25.20 -5.56 -9.90
C VAL A 138 -26.07 -5.88 -8.70
N GLU A 139 -25.74 -6.97 -8.02
CA GLU A 139 -26.32 -7.37 -6.74
C GLU A 139 -25.43 -6.90 -5.61
N MET A 140 -26.04 -6.19 -4.67
CA MET A 140 -25.30 -5.65 -3.52
C MET A 140 -26.13 -5.73 -2.25
N LYS A 141 -25.48 -5.62 -1.11
CA LYS A 141 -26.12 -5.58 0.21
C LYS A 141 -25.64 -4.32 0.93
N ASP A 142 -26.57 -3.48 1.36
CA ASP A 142 -26.26 -2.31 2.17
C ASP A 142 -25.57 -2.75 3.48
N THR A 143 -24.44 -2.12 3.80
CA THR A 143 -23.61 -2.55 4.94
C THR A 143 -24.22 -2.15 6.29
N ARG A 144 -25.11 -1.16 6.33
CA ARG A 144 -25.73 -0.66 7.55
C ARG A 144 -27.05 -1.36 7.85
N SER A 145 -27.96 -1.40 6.86
CA SER A 145 -29.28 -2.03 7.02
C SER A 145 -29.25 -3.54 6.81
N GLY A 146 -28.27 -4.03 6.04
CA GLY A 146 -28.24 -5.43 5.63
C GLY A 146 -29.22 -5.75 4.49
N GLU A 147 -29.91 -4.76 3.95
CA GLU A 147 -30.90 -4.93 2.89
C GLU A 147 -30.25 -5.25 1.56
N PRO A 148 -30.76 -6.26 0.82
CA PRO A 148 -30.30 -6.53 -0.53
C PRO A 148 -30.80 -5.46 -1.49
N ALA A 149 -29.99 -5.13 -2.48
CA ALA A 149 -30.35 -4.21 -3.56
C ALA A 149 -29.82 -4.73 -4.89
N VAL A 150 -30.62 -4.54 -5.93
CA VAL A 150 -30.21 -4.79 -7.32
C VAL A 150 -30.22 -3.46 -8.06
N ARG A 151 -29.15 -3.17 -8.78
CA ARG A 151 -29.03 -1.96 -9.60
C ARG A 151 -28.51 -2.31 -11.00
N HIS A 152 -28.87 -1.51 -11.97
CA HIS A 152 -28.39 -1.61 -13.34
C HIS A 152 -27.47 -0.42 -13.64
N PHE A 153 -26.39 -0.68 -14.37
CA PHE A 153 -25.38 0.30 -14.74
C PHE A 153 -24.94 0.08 -16.19
N ASP A 154 -24.58 1.15 -16.87
CA ASP A 154 -23.94 1.06 -18.19
C ASP A 154 -22.49 0.60 -18.06
N TRP A 155 -21.83 0.98 -16.97
CA TRP A 155 -20.44 0.67 -16.68
C TRP A 155 -20.23 0.28 -15.22
N VAL A 156 -19.35 -0.68 -15.01
CA VAL A 156 -18.81 -1.03 -13.68
C VAL A 156 -17.29 -0.97 -13.74
N VAL A 157 -16.69 -0.11 -12.92
CA VAL A 157 -15.23 0.05 -12.86
C VAL A 157 -14.73 -0.51 -11.53
N ASN A 158 -13.92 -1.55 -11.61
CA ASN A 158 -13.29 -2.14 -10.42
C ASN A 158 -12.08 -1.32 -10.00
N CYS A 159 -12.21 -0.57 -8.89
CA CYS A 159 -11.16 0.23 -8.29
C CYS A 159 -10.71 -0.33 -6.92
N THR A 160 -10.93 -1.61 -6.63
CA THR A 160 -10.58 -2.23 -5.34
C THR A 160 -9.07 -2.42 -5.14
N GLY A 161 -8.27 -2.15 -6.16
CA GLY A 161 -6.82 -2.33 -6.14
C GLY A 161 -6.39 -3.78 -6.38
N LEU A 162 -5.12 -4.05 -6.12
CA LEU A 162 -4.55 -5.39 -6.22
C LEU A 162 -4.88 -6.19 -4.97
N ASP A 163 -5.31 -7.43 -5.13
CA ASP A 163 -5.33 -8.38 -4.03
C ASP A 163 -3.91 -8.90 -3.78
N PRO A 164 -3.29 -8.55 -2.65
CA PRO A 164 -1.92 -8.98 -2.35
C PRO A 164 -1.77 -10.50 -2.24
N GLY A 165 -2.87 -11.20 -1.90
CA GLY A 165 -2.89 -12.66 -1.81
C GLY A 165 -3.27 -13.36 -3.13
N ALA A 166 -4.08 -12.72 -3.97
CA ALA A 166 -4.55 -13.32 -5.21
C ALA A 166 -3.49 -13.35 -6.32
N GLY A 167 -2.62 -12.35 -6.38
CA GLY A 167 -1.51 -12.31 -7.35
C GLY A 167 -0.61 -13.53 -7.26
N TRP A 168 -0.49 -14.10 -6.07
CA TRP A 168 0.18 -15.38 -5.84
C TRP A 168 -0.64 -16.56 -6.38
N ARG A 169 -1.91 -16.67 -5.95
CA ARG A 169 -2.76 -17.84 -6.21
C ARG A 169 -3.06 -18.07 -7.69
N PHE A 170 -3.12 -16.99 -8.47
CA PHE A 170 -3.46 -17.04 -9.89
C PHE A 170 -2.26 -16.91 -10.82
N ASN A 171 -1.03 -16.83 -10.28
CA ASN A 171 0.18 -16.79 -11.09
C ASN A 171 0.79 -18.20 -11.21
N PRO A 172 0.69 -18.86 -12.36
CA PRO A 172 1.16 -20.23 -12.51
C PRO A 172 2.69 -20.35 -12.32
N PHE A 173 3.45 -19.32 -12.67
CA PHE A 173 4.90 -19.31 -12.45
C PHE A 173 5.24 -19.30 -10.94
N LEU A 174 4.60 -18.42 -10.16
CA LEU A 174 4.83 -18.36 -8.70
C LEU A 174 4.34 -19.64 -8.01
N ASN A 175 3.22 -20.21 -8.45
CA ASN A 175 2.74 -21.49 -7.94
C ASN A 175 3.75 -22.61 -8.20
N ALA A 176 4.28 -22.70 -9.42
CA ALA A 176 5.28 -23.71 -9.75
C ALA A 176 6.55 -23.58 -8.85
N LEU A 177 7.02 -22.36 -8.61
CA LEU A 177 8.14 -22.14 -7.69
C LEU A 177 7.82 -22.56 -6.26
N ALA A 178 6.58 -22.32 -5.80
CA ALA A 178 6.14 -22.73 -4.48
C ALA A 178 6.00 -24.25 -4.36
N ASP A 179 5.41 -24.89 -5.37
CA ASP A 179 5.22 -26.35 -5.42
C ASP A 179 6.57 -27.08 -5.40
N HIS A 180 7.62 -26.48 -5.99
CA HIS A 180 8.99 -26.97 -5.88
C HIS A 180 9.68 -26.59 -4.55
N GLY A 181 9.00 -25.86 -3.67
CA GLY A 181 9.54 -25.43 -2.39
C GLY A 181 10.58 -24.31 -2.46
N TRP A 182 10.74 -23.64 -3.61
CA TRP A 182 11.76 -22.60 -3.80
C TRP A 182 11.37 -21.23 -3.21
N LEU A 183 10.10 -21.06 -2.90
CA LEU A 183 9.61 -19.87 -2.25
C LEU A 183 8.39 -20.17 -1.38
N ARG A 184 8.09 -19.27 -0.45
CA ARG A 184 6.91 -19.36 0.42
C ARG A 184 6.27 -18.00 0.63
N LEU A 185 5.02 -18.02 1.08
CA LEU A 185 4.30 -16.82 1.50
C LEU A 185 4.88 -16.25 2.81
N ASP A 186 4.81 -14.93 2.93
CA ASP A 186 5.01 -14.26 4.20
C ASP A 186 3.94 -14.69 5.23
N PRO A 187 4.27 -14.78 6.52
CA PRO A 187 3.30 -15.17 7.56
C PRO A 187 2.06 -14.27 7.66
N THR A 188 2.10 -13.06 7.11
CA THR A 188 0.93 -12.17 7.01
C THR A 188 0.02 -12.48 5.82
N GLY A 189 0.48 -13.30 4.89
CA GLY A 189 -0.24 -13.65 3.66
C GLY A 189 -0.26 -12.58 2.58
N ILE A 190 0.46 -11.47 2.76
CA ILE A 190 0.51 -10.37 1.78
C ILE A 190 1.81 -10.37 0.98
N GLY A 191 2.07 -11.42 0.25
CA GLY A 191 3.22 -11.52 -0.64
C GLY A 191 4.21 -12.61 -0.26
N LEU A 192 5.42 -12.49 -0.78
CA LEU A 192 6.49 -13.43 -0.62
C LEU A 192 7.26 -13.19 0.68
N HIS A 193 7.68 -14.26 1.33
CA HIS A 193 8.61 -14.17 2.43
C HIS A 193 10.03 -14.02 1.88
N VAL A 194 10.67 -12.92 2.18
CA VAL A 194 12.03 -12.60 1.74
C VAL A 194 12.94 -12.28 2.92
N GLY A 195 14.24 -12.49 2.72
CA GLY A 195 15.26 -12.06 3.65
C GLY A 195 15.57 -10.56 3.56
N SER A 196 16.54 -10.11 4.33
CA SER A 196 16.95 -8.69 4.43
C SER A 196 17.53 -8.12 3.12
N HIS A 197 18.10 -8.97 2.27
CA HIS A 197 18.63 -8.62 0.95
C HIS A 197 17.69 -9.08 -0.18
N CYS A 198 16.39 -9.15 0.13
CA CYS A 198 15.35 -9.53 -0.81
C CYS A 198 15.46 -10.96 -1.37
N GLU A 199 16.25 -11.86 -0.77
CA GLU A 199 16.27 -13.27 -1.12
C GLU A 199 14.91 -13.91 -0.86
N ALA A 200 14.36 -14.64 -1.82
CA ALA A 200 13.20 -15.46 -1.56
C ALA A 200 13.54 -16.54 -0.54
N LEU A 201 12.68 -16.76 0.44
CA LEU A 201 12.87 -17.87 1.38
C LEU A 201 12.18 -19.12 0.85
N ASP A 202 12.87 -20.25 0.91
CA ASP A 202 12.33 -21.56 0.56
C ASP A 202 11.28 -22.06 1.56
N ALA A 203 10.69 -23.21 1.31
CA ALA A 203 9.71 -23.83 2.19
C ALA A 203 10.23 -24.05 3.63
N ALA A 204 11.52 -24.32 3.78
CA ALA A 204 12.20 -24.50 5.08
C ALA A 204 12.59 -23.17 5.74
N GLY A 205 12.54 -22.06 5.00
CA GLY A 205 12.90 -20.72 5.47
C GLY A 205 14.35 -20.32 5.19
N ASN A 206 15.06 -21.06 4.36
CA ASN A 206 16.43 -20.74 3.97
C ASN A 206 16.43 -19.74 2.80
N PRO A 207 17.33 -18.75 2.79
CA PRO A 207 17.46 -17.82 1.68
C PRO A 207 17.90 -18.53 0.39
N GLN A 208 17.19 -18.25 -0.71
CA GLN A 208 17.59 -18.71 -2.04
C GLN A 208 18.68 -17.79 -2.62
N PRO A 209 19.87 -18.29 -2.95
CA PRO A 209 20.98 -17.44 -3.37
C PRO A 209 20.75 -16.76 -4.73
N THR A 210 19.97 -17.38 -5.60
CA THR A 210 19.76 -16.94 -6.98
C THR A 210 18.39 -16.32 -7.25
N LEU A 211 17.49 -16.34 -6.26
CA LEU A 211 16.13 -15.82 -6.43
C LEU A 211 15.88 -14.62 -5.52
N ARG A 212 15.59 -13.48 -6.13
CA ARG A 212 15.28 -12.23 -5.44
C ARG A 212 13.88 -11.74 -5.80
N ALA A 213 13.20 -11.14 -4.83
CA ALA A 213 11.93 -10.45 -5.07
C ALA A 213 12.01 -9.02 -4.54
N ILE A 214 11.54 -8.06 -5.34
CA ILE A 214 11.48 -6.63 -5.00
C ILE A 214 10.09 -6.05 -5.28
N GLY A 215 9.81 -4.91 -4.69
CA GLY A 215 8.57 -4.17 -4.89
C GLY A 215 7.37 -4.77 -4.15
N PRO A 216 6.15 -4.57 -4.65
CA PRO A 216 4.90 -4.95 -3.98
C PRO A 216 4.83 -6.39 -3.45
N PRO A 217 5.39 -7.40 -4.14
CA PRO A 217 5.38 -8.77 -3.61
C PRO A 217 6.07 -8.96 -2.26
N THR A 218 6.83 -7.98 -1.79
CA THR A 218 7.58 -8.06 -0.53
C THR A 218 6.93 -7.27 0.62
N ALA A 219 5.66 -6.87 0.45
CA ALA A 219 4.95 -6.01 1.40
C ALA A 219 4.82 -6.63 2.82
N GLY A 220 4.71 -7.95 2.93
CA GLY A 220 4.66 -8.62 4.24
C GLY A 220 5.91 -8.37 5.08
N VAL A 221 7.07 -8.30 4.43
CA VAL A 221 8.36 -8.07 5.09
C VAL A 221 8.66 -6.59 5.25
N PHE A 222 8.47 -5.78 4.20
CA PHE A 222 8.91 -4.37 4.17
C PHE A 222 7.77 -3.35 4.37
N GLY A 223 6.53 -3.77 4.44
CA GLY A 223 5.36 -2.93 4.71
C GLY A 223 4.75 -2.29 3.48
N ASP A 224 5.33 -1.24 2.95
CA ASP A 224 4.79 -0.47 1.81
C ASP A 224 5.86 -0.25 0.72
N PRO A 225 6.32 -1.30 0.03
CA PRO A 225 7.36 -1.22 -0.97
C PRO A 225 6.84 -0.70 -2.32
N LEU A 226 6.03 0.36 -2.28
CA LEU A 226 5.46 1.03 -3.45
C LEU A 226 6.22 2.31 -3.76
N GLY A 227 6.48 2.51 -5.03
CA GLY A 227 7.15 3.71 -5.52
C GLY A 227 8.66 3.58 -5.67
N VAL A 228 9.19 4.41 -6.57
CA VAL A 228 10.60 4.36 -7.00
C VAL A 228 11.60 4.44 -5.85
N PRO A 229 11.47 5.35 -4.86
CA PRO A 229 12.46 5.43 -3.78
C PRO A 229 12.61 4.13 -2.98
N PHE A 230 11.49 3.46 -2.70
CA PHE A 230 11.48 2.22 -1.93
C PHE A 230 12.05 1.04 -2.72
N ILE A 231 11.64 0.90 -4.00
CA ILE A 231 12.18 -0.13 -4.89
C ILE A 231 13.67 0.08 -5.10
N SER A 232 14.13 1.31 -5.32
CA SER A 232 15.55 1.64 -5.41
C SER A 232 16.31 1.29 -4.14
N GLY A 233 15.72 1.50 -2.97
CA GLY A 233 16.28 1.09 -1.69
C GLY A 233 16.43 -0.44 -1.58
N GLN A 234 15.49 -1.21 -2.12
CA GLN A 234 15.61 -2.67 -2.18
C GLN A 234 16.69 -3.13 -3.15
N ILE A 235 16.79 -2.51 -4.34
CA ILE A 235 17.82 -2.81 -5.33
C ILE A 235 19.21 -2.62 -4.73
N ARG A 236 19.44 -1.56 -3.97
CA ARG A 236 20.73 -1.33 -3.29
C ARG A 236 21.10 -2.40 -2.26
N ARG A 237 20.11 -3.06 -1.65
CA ARG A 237 20.36 -4.20 -0.75
C ARG A 237 20.82 -5.44 -1.49
N ILE A 238 20.47 -5.56 -2.76
CA ILE A 238 20.83 -6.70 -3.62
C ILE A 238 22.20 -6.51 -4.26
N LEU A 239 22.51 -5.28 -4.64
CA LEU A 239 23.74 -4.89 -5.31
C LEU A 239 24.64 -4.18 -4.29
N PRO A 240 25.49 -4.91 -3.57
CA PRO A 240 26.52 -4.29 -2.77
C PRO A 240 27.52 -3.59 -3.70
N ASP A 241 27.74 -2.32 -3.49
CA ASP A 241 28.87 -1.56 -4.06
C ASP A 241 28.94 -1.43 -5.60
N VAL A 242 27.81 -1.01 -6.24
CA VAL A 242 27.87 -0.45 -7.60
C VAL A 242 27.90 1.06 -7.56
#